data_375ecd4341e0997b2434a2c0315a0a76
#
_entry.id   375ecd4341e0997b2434a2c0315a0a76
#
_cell.length_a   1.000
_cell.length_b   1.000
_cell.length_c   1.000
_cell.angle_alpha   90.00
_cell.angle_beta   90.00
_cell.angle_gamma   90.00
#
_symmetry.space_group_name_H-M   'P 1'
#
loop_
_entity.id
_entity.type
_entity.pdbx_description
1 polymer ?
#
loop_
_entity_poly.entity_id
_entity_poly.type
_entity_poly.pdbx_seq_one_letter_code
_entity_poly.pdbx_strand_id
1 'polypeptide(L)'
;MVAALAAGAAAWGLALGAARADDWPAYLGPRQNGTSAETGLALDWPEKGPPLVWSKRLGASYSPPAVARGRLIAFHRLGNDEVIECLDPRTGESLWNFRYPTRYADRYEYNGGPRSSPAIDGDCVYTYGAEGMLTCLDLATGRKVWQRAINKELNVPQNFFGVGVPPVIEKDLILLNPGGPGGAGIVGIHKMTGETAWKAGDCSASYSTPVAAAIGGRRMAIFFTEKGLLVAAPETGKVLYEFPFRSVLRESVNAASPVVVDDVVVLSAAYNVGSIALRVKPEGLECLWRDKKNLQSHWATGIHHEGFLYGTHGRHEQEAEMRCLDWKTGAVRWASPRGLGRITFIMAQGHFLAMGERGDLALIKVNPDRYVEKKRVRMLDGPCWGPPVLANGLMYIRNETVLLCLDLRA
;
A
#
# COMPACT_ATOMS: atom_id res chain seq x y z
N MET A 1 -35.09 24.92 -62.11
CA MET A 1 -34.64 23.80 -61.26
C MET A 1 -33.69 24.37 -60.26
N VAL A 2 -34.16 24.52 -59.03
CA VAL A 2 -33.36 25.04 -57.93
C VAL A 2 -33.11 23.84 -56.97
N ALA A 3 -31.82 23.45 -56.81
CA ALA A 3 -31.43 22.40 -55.91
C ALA A 3 -31.19 22.99 -54.55
N ALA A 4 -31.92 22.51 -53.52
CA ALA A 4 -31.74 22.86 -52.15
C ALA A 4 -30.66 21.96 -51.52
N LEU A 5 -29.59 22.58 -51.02
CA LEU A 5 -28.59 21.92 -50.17
C LEU A 5 -29.09 21.88 -48.73
N ALA A 6 -29.32 20.67 -48.21
CA ALA A 6 -29.59 20.46 -46.79
C ALA A 6 -28.26 20.32 -46.04
N ALA A 7 -27.97 21.26 -45.12
CA ALA A 7 -26.85 21.18 -44.21
C ALA A 7 -27.24 20.30 -42.99
N GLY A 8 -26.65 19.13 -42.87
CA GLY A 8 -26.79 18.27 -41.69
C GLY A 8 -25.88 18.75 -40.57
N ALA A 9 -26.46 19.23 -39.47
CA ALA A 9 -25.75 19.52 -38.24
C ALA A 9 -25.45 18.19 -37.51
N ALA A 10 -24.18 17.77 -37.46
CA ALA A 10 -23.74 16.67 -36.64
C ALA A 10 -23.67 17.15 -35.19
N ALA A 11 -24.62 16.69 -34.36
CA ALA A 11 -24.58 16.87 -32.94
C ALA A 11 -23.51 15.93 -32.35
N TRP A 12 -22.39 16.48 -31.92
CA TRP A 12 -21.40 15.76 -31.09
C TRP A 12 -21.98 15.59 -29.70
N GLY A 13 -22.61 14.45 -29.45
CA GLY A 13 -22.98 14.02 -28.11
C GLY A 13 -21.71 13.76 -27.32
N LEU A 14 -21.41 14.58 -26.31
CA LEU A 14 -20.47 14.27 -25.26
C LEU A 14 -21.02 13.02 -24.55
N ALA A 15 -20.47 11.84 -24.88
CA ALA A 15 -20.68 10.65 -24.09
C ALA A 15 -20.07 10.92 -22.71
N LEU A 16 -20.88 11.23 -21.72
CA LEU A 16 -20.51 11.16 -20.33
C LEU A 16 -20.10 9.70 -20.09
N GLY A 17 -18.78 9.43 -20.04
CA GLY A 17 -18.27 8.11 -19.73
C GLY A 17 -18.89 7.65 -18.42
N ALA A 18 -19.50 6.45 -18.41
CA ALA A 18 -20.06 5.86 -17.21
C ALA A 18 -19.00 5.88 -16.09
N ALA A 19 -19.40 6.28 -14.89
CA ALA A 19 -18.54 6.26 -13.72
C ALA A 19 -17.96 4.84 -13.56
N ARG A 20 -16.63 4.74 -13.50
CA ARG A 20 -15.95 3.45 -13.32
C ARG A 20 -15.76 3.23 -11.84
N ALA A 21 -16.29 2.15 -11.34
CA ALA A 21 -16.06 1.63 -9.98
C ALA A 21 -14.90 0.63 -10.00
N ASP A 22 -14.17 0.52 -8.92
CA ASP A 22 -13.06 -0.43 -8.74
C ASP A 22 -13.02 -0.91 -7.29
N ASP A 23 -12.62 -2.16 -7.06
CA ASP A 23 -12.37 -2.69 -5.73
C ASP A 23 -10.96 -2.29 -5.26
N TRP A 24 -10.70 -2.36 -3.95
CA TRP A 24 -9.40 -2.16 -3.33
C TRP A 24 -8.99 -3.40 -2.52
N PRO A 25 -8.64 -4.51 -3.18
CA PRO A 25 -8.54 -5.83 -2.55
C PRO A 25 -7.33 -6.02 -1.65
N ALA A 26 -6.30 -5.17 -1.75
CA ALA A 26 -5.04 -5.32 -1.01
C ALA A 26 -4.34 -3.99 -0.80
N TYR A 27 -3.22 -4.00 -0.08
CA TYR A 27 -2.37 -2.82 0.10
C TYR A 27 -1.96 -2.21 -1.24
N LEU A 28 -2.08 -0.89 -1.35
CA LEU A 28 -1.87 -0.10 -2.57
C LEU A 28 -2.81 -0.44 -3.74
N GLY A 29 -3.94 -1.12 -3.45
CA GLY A 29 -5.03 -1.31 -4.39
C GLY A 29 -4.83 -2.41 -5.43
N PRO A 30 -5.71 -2.47 -6.44
CA PRO A 30 -5.78 -3.60 -7.37
C PRO A 30 -4.54 -3.75 -8.26
N ARG A 31 -3.76 -2.67 -8.42
CA ARG A 31 -2.51 -2.65 -9.19
C ARG A 31 -1.26 -2.59 -8.32
N GLN A 32 -1.39 -2.63 -7.01
CA GLN A 32 -0.30 -2.56 -6.02
C GLN A 32 0.63 -1.34 -6.22
N ASN A 33 0.09 -0.23 -6.73
CA ASN A 33 0.84 0.99 -7.06
C ASN A 33 0.22 2.28 -6.49
N GLY A 34 -0.80 2.17 -5.64
CA GLY A 34 -1.47 3.31 -5.02
C GLY A 34 -2.41 4.09 -5.95
N THR A 35 -2.73 3.55 -7.16
CA THR A 35 -3.61 4.25 -8.12
C THR A 35 -4.96 3.57 -8.26
N SER A 36 -6.04 4.35 -8.30
CA SER A 36 -7.38 3.94 -8.68
C SER A 36 -7.70 4.33 -10.12
N ALA A 37 -8.45 3.47 -10.83
CA ALA A 37 -9.00 3.78 -12.15
C ALA A 37 -10.41 4.36 -12.05
N GLU A 38 -10.91 4.61 -10.86
CA GLU A 38 -12.24 5.18 -10.66
C GLU A 38 -12.37 6.58 -11.28
N THR A 39 -13.53 6.84 -11.84
CA THR A 39 -13.92 8.11 -12.47
C THR A 39 -15.29 8.53 -11.98
N GLY A 40 -15.67 9.78 -12.20
CA GLY A 40 -16.95 10.32 -11.69
C GLY A 40 -16.90 10.55 -10.17
N LEU A 41 -15.72 10.84 -9.62
CA LEU A 41 -15.57 11.16 -8.21
C LEU A 41 -15.88 12.64 -7.94
N ALA A 42 -16.63 12.92 -6.88
CA ALA A 42 -16.88 14.27 -6.37
C ALA A 42 -15.62 14.80 -5.66
N LEU A 43 -14.78 15.52 -6.40
CA LEU A 43 -13.53 16.10 -5.89
C LEU A 43 -13.63 17.60 -5.58
N ASP A 44 -14.82 18.18 -5.66
CA ASP A 44 -15.12 19.52 -5.17
C ASP A 44 -15.73 19.42 -3.75
N TRP A 45 -14.87 19.20 -2.78
CA TRP A 45 -15.30 18.94 -1.42
C TRP A 45 -15.87 20.17 -0.74
N PRO A 46 -16.99 20.03 0.02
CA PRO A 46 -17.49 21.07 0.91
C PRO A 46 -16.42 21.55 1.91
N GLU A 47 -16.69 22.61 2.62
CA GLU A 47 -15.77 23.18 3.62
C GLU A 47 -15.38 22.15 4.70
N LYS A 48 -16.31 21.29 5.09
CA LYS A 48 -16.11 20.23 6.10
C LYS A 48 -15.53 18.92 5.54
N GLY A 49 -15.12 18.92 4.26
CA GLY A 49 -14.61 17.71 3.57
C GLY A 49 -15.70 16.84 2.94
N PRO A 50 -15.33 15.65 2.44
CA PRO A 50 -16.29 14.72 1.87
C PRO A 50 -17.36 14.32 2.89
N PRO A 51 -18.61 14.07 2.45
CA PRO A 51 -19.69 13.63 3.34
C PRO A 51 -19.34 12.34 4.09
N LEU A 52 -19.58 12.32 5.40
CA LEU A 52 -19.44 11.14 6.23
C LEU A 52 -20.63 10.21 6.00
N VAL A 53 -20.37 8.97 5.57
CA VAL A 53 -21.39 7.93 5.45
C VAL A 53 -21.59 7.22 6.78
N TRP A 54 -20.49 6.73 7.37
CA TRP A 54 -20.48 6.10 8.69
C TRP A 54 -19.12 6.22 9.37
N SER A 55 -19.14 6.07 10.68
CA SER A 55 -17.97 6.00 11.56
C SER A 55 -18.07 4.76 12.42
N LYS A 56 -16.98 4.01 12.55
CA LYS A 56 -16.91 2.81 13.39
C LYS A 56 -15.69 2.84 14.29
N ARG A 57 -15.90 2.60 15.58
CA ARG A 57 -14.81 2.34 16.52
C ARG A 57 -14.38 0.90 16.40
N LEU A 58 -13.10 0.69 16.15
CA LEU A 58 -12.42 -0.60 16.06
C LEU A 58 -11.41 -0.74 17.20
N GLY A 59 -10.74 -1.89 17.28
CA GLY A 59 -9.58 -2.05 18.12
C GLY A 59 -8.33 -1.39 17.54
N ALA A 60 -7.24 -1.43 18.31
CA ALA A 60 -5.96 -0.83 17.94
C ALA A 60 -5.38 -1.43 16.66
N SER A 61 -4.94 -0.58 15.73
CA SER A 61 -4.29 -1.01 14.48
C SER A 61 -3.74 0.18 13.68
N TYR A 62 -2.78 -0.09 12.80
CA TYR A 62 -2.35 0.80 11.72
C TYR A 62 -2.70 0.24 10.33
N SER A 63 -3.33 -0.93 10.28
CA SER A 63 -3.69 -1.63 9.04
C SER A 63 -4.83 -0.90 8.31
N PRO A 64 -4.64 -0.40 7.08
CA PRO A 64 -5.75 0.02 6.25
C PRO A 64 -6.63 -1.19 5.87
N PRO A 65 -7.94 -1.00 5.65
CA PRO A 65 -8.82 -2.09 5.26
C PRO A 65 -8.56 -2.54 3.81
N ALA A 66 -9.08 -3.73 3.48
CA ALA A 66 -9.27 -4.17 2.10
C ALA A 66 -10.75 -4.20 1.77
N VAL A 67 -11.12 -3.82 0.55
CA VAL A 67 -12.52 -3.76 0.09
C VAL A 67 -12.65 -4.45 -1.26
N ALA A 68 -13.41 -5.53 -1.32
CA ALA A 68 -13.72 -6.20 -2.57
C ALA A 68 -15.00 -7.04 -2.43
N ARG A 69 -15.67 -7.25 -3.58
CA ARG A 69 -16.84 -8.14 -3.67
C ARG A 69 -17.94 -7.82 -2.64
N GLY A 70 -18.14 -6.53 -2.35
CA GLY A 70 -19.13 -6.07 -1.39
C GLY A 70 -18.79 -6.41 0.07
N ARG A 71 -17.53 -6.58 0.40
CA ARG A 71 -17.01 -6.81 1.75
C ARG A 71 -15.88 -5.85 2.06
N LEU A 72 -15.86 -5.31 3.29
CA LEU A 72 -14.74 -4.57 3.84
C LEU A 72 -14.12 -5.39 4.96
N ILE A 73 -12.84 -5.68 4.84
CA ILE A 73 -12.09 -6.42 5.87
C ILE A 73 -11.24 -5.44 6.67
N ALA A 74 -11.55 -5.33 7.94
CA ALA A 74 -10.77 -4.59 8.92
C ALA A 74 -9.96 -5.56 9.79
N PHE A 75 -8.67 -5.26 10.00
CA PHE A 75 -7.79 -6.05 10.84
C PHE A 75 -7.29 -5.21 12.00
N HIS A 76 -7.58 -5.62 13.22
CA HIS A 76 -7.32 -4.83 14.41
C HIS A 76 -7.12 -5.72 15.65
N ARG A 77 -6.78 -5.13 16.81
CA ARG A 77 -6.60 -5.84 18.08
C ARG A 77 -7.58 -5.33 19.12
N LEU A 78 -8.28 -6.25 19.77
CA LEU A 78 -9.12 -6.01 20.95
C LEU A 78 -8.58 -6.78 22.15
N GLY A 79 -8.06 -6.08 23.14
CA GLY A 79 -7.43 -6.71 24.28
C GLY A 79 -6.23 -7.58 23.86
N ASN A 80 -6.31 -8.88 24.10
CA ASN A 80 -5.28 -9.85 23.76
C ASN A 80 -5.61 -10.67 22.49
N ASP A 81 -6.56 -10.23 21.68
CA ASP A 81 -6.92 -10.92 20.45
C ASP A 81 -6.69 -10.03 19.23
N GLU A 82 -6.05 -10.56 18.19
CA GLU A 82 -6.15 -10.04 16.84
C GLU A 82 -7.50 -10.44 16.24
N VAL A 83 -8.17 -9.49 15.63
CA VAL A 83 -9.55 -9.60 15.12
C VAL A 83 -9.57 -9.26 13.64
N ILE A 84 -10.03 -10.21 12.83
CA ILE A 84 -10.36 -10.00 11.42
C ILE A 84 -11.86 -9.81 11.37
N GLU A 85 -12.31 -8.60 11.06
CA GLU A 85 -13.73 -8.23 11.04
C GLU A 85 -14.16 -7.88 9.62
N CYS A 86 -15.21 -8.53 9.16
CA CYS A 86 -15.87 -8.22 7.90
C CYS A 86 -17.04 -7.27 8.14
N LEU A 87 -17.04 -6.17 7.41
CA LEU A 87 -18.10 -5.17 7.46
C LEU A 87 -18.82 -5.07 6.12
N ASP A 88 -20.07 -4.67 6.16
CA ASP A 88 -20.73 -4.09 4.99
C ASP A 88 -20.04 -2.74 4.67
N PRO A 89 -19.50 -2.55 3.47
CA PRO A 89 -18.77 -1.32 3.14
C PRO A 89 -19.63 -0.06 3.12
N ARG A 90 -20.94 -0.19 2.95
CA ARG A 90 -21.88 0.95 2.84
C ARG A 90 -22.45 1.38 4.19
N THR A 91 -22.60 0.44 5.13
CA THR A 91 -23.24 0.70 6.43
C THR A 91 -22.27 0.64 7.61
N GLY A 92 -21.11 -0.02 7.44
CA GLY A 92 -20.18 -0.29 8.54
C GLY A 92 -20.66 -1.36 9.52
N GLU A 93 -21.79 -2.04 9.24
CA GLU A 93 -22.29 -3.13 10.07
C GLU A 93 -21.38 -4.35 10.00
N SER A 94 -21.18 -5.01 11.15
CA SER A 94 -20.36 -6.23 11.24
C SER A 94 -21.15 -7.40 10.70
N LEU A 95 -20.59 -8.08 9.70
CA LEU A 95 -21.18 -9.28 9.07
C LEU A 95 -20.68 -10.54 9.74
N TRP A 96 -19.39 -10.61 10.04
CA TRP A 96 -18.74 -11.68 10.79
C TRP A 96 -17.42 -11.18 11.37
N ASN A 97 -16.89 -11.89 12.38
CA ASN A 97 -15.52 -11.69 12.87
C ASN A 97 -14.86 -13.04 13.20
N PHE A 98 -13.55 -13.08 13.03
CA PHE A 98 -12.69 -14.18 13.44
C PHE A 98 -11.60 -13.63 14.38
N ARG A 99 -11.32 -14.33 15.48
CA ARG A 99 -10.38 -13.90 16.51
C ARG A 99 -9.38 -14.99 16.84
N TYR A 100 -8.18 -14.57 17.18
CA TYR A 100 -7.16 -15.45 17.73
C TYR A 100 -6.25 -14.68 18.70
N PRO A 101 -5.70 -15.37 19.72
CA PRO A 101 -4.90 -14.72 20.74
C PRO A 101 -3.57 -14.22 20.17
N THR A 102 -3.10 -13.07 20.70
CA THR A 102 -1.77 -12.50 20.46
C THR A 102 -1.17 -12.01 21.76
N ARG A 103 0.15 -12.18 21.88
CA ARG A 103 0.96 -11.65 22.99
C ARG A 103 1.90 -10.55 22.52
N TYR A 104 1.74 -10.10 21.28
CA TYR A 104 2.60 -9.08 20.71
C TYR A 104 2.64 -7.84 21.62
N ALA A 105 3.85 -7.39 21.94
CA ALA A 105 4.12 -6.12 22.60
C ALA A 105 5.13 -5.35 21.73
N ASP A 106 4.77 -4.11 21.38
CA ASP A 106 5.65 -3.26 20.60
C ASP A 106 6.84 -2.80 21.44
N ARG A 107 8.05 -2.89 20.88
CA ARG A 107 9.29 -2.57 21.57
C ARG A 107 9.41 -1.08 21.95
N TYR A 108 8.74 -0.21 21.19
CA TYR A 108 8.76 1.24 21.35
C TYR A 108 7.45 1.80 21.91
N GLU A 109 6.62 0.94 22.50
CA GLU A 109 5.36 1.31 23.15
C GLU A 109 4.30 1.89 22.20
N TYR A 110 4.43 1.67 20.89
CA TYR A 110 3.32 1.91 19.96
C TYR A 110 2.18 0.91 20.21
N ASN A 111 1.01 1.17 19.63
CA ASN A 111 -0.07 0.21 19.79
C ASN A 111 0.30 -1.18 19.27
N GLY A 112 -0.14 -2.21 19.97
CA GLY A 112 0.16 -3.60 19.66
C GLY A 112 -0.74 -4.24 18.61
N GLY A 113 -1.50 -3.45 17.87
CA GLY A 113 -2.35 -3.94 16.79
C GLY A 113 -1.60 -4.21 15.49
N PRO A 114 -2.24 -4.90 14.54
CA PRO A 114 -1.63 -5.25 13.27
C PRO A 114 -1.31 -4.01 12.43
N ARG A 115 -0.23 -4.11 11.63
CA ARG A 115 0.22 -3.11 10.66
C ARG A 115 0.02 -3.56 9.24
N SER A 116 -0.02 -4.86 9.03
CA SER A 116 -0.22 -5.53 7.75
C SER A 116 -1.67 -5.40 7.29
N SER A 117 -1.89 -4.95 6.05
CA SER A 117 -3.22 -4.90 5.45
C SER A 117 -3.73 -6.31 5.11
N PRO A 118 -5.04 -6.56 5.20
CA PRO A 118 -5.65 -7.75 4.62
C PRO A 118 -5.46 -7.79 3.10
N ALA A 119 -5.51 -8.99 2.51
CA ALA A 119 -5.64 -9.19 1.08
C ALA A 119 -6.86 -10.07 0.78
N ILE A 120 -7.68 -9.66 -0.18
CA ILE A 120 -8.84 -10.40 -0.67
C ILE A 120 -8.50 -10.92 -2.06
N ASP A 121 -8.62 -12.24 -2.26
CA ASP A 121 -8.43 -12.87 -3.56
C ASP A 121 -9.48 -13.99 -3.74
N GLY A 122 -10.30 -13.84 -4.77
CA GLY A 122 -11.45 -14.73 -4.99
C GLY A 122 -12.38 -14.77 -3.79
N ASP A 123 -12.63 -15.94 -3.27
CA ASP A 123 -13.51 -16.19 -2.11
C ASP A 123 -12.74 -16.27 -0.78
N CYS A 124 -11.48 -15.86 -0.76
CA CYS A 124 -10.63 -15.90 0.42
C CYS A 124 -10.14 -14.53 0.85
N VAL A 125 -9.93 -14.37 2.16
CA VAL A 125 -9.22 -13.27 2.76
C VAL A 125 -7.98 -13.78 3.50
N TYR A 126 -6.86 -13.08 3.33
CA TYR A 126 -5.58 -13.40 3.93
C TYR A 126 -5.12 -12.26 4.83
N THR A 127 -4.64 -12.61 6.03
CA THR A 127 -4.04 -11.65 6.97
C THR A 127 -2.73 -12.21 7.53
N TYR A 128 -1.79 -11.31 7.83
CA TYR A 128 -0.54 -11.66 8.44
C TYR A 128 -0.35 -10.84 9.71
N GLY A 129 -0.63 -11.45 10.87
CA GLY A 129 -0.67 -10.79 12.17
C GLY A 129 0.69 -10.36 12.71
N ALA A 130 0.70 -9.52 13.75
CA ALA A 130 1.90 -8.88 14.30
C ALA A 130 2.99 -9.88 14.76
N GLU A 131 2.60 -11.09 15.21
CA GLU A 131 3.51 -12.18 15.57
C GLU A 131 3.77 -13.17 14.43
N GLY A 132 3.30 -12.88 13.20
CA GLY A 132 3.49 -13.74 12.04
C GLY A 132 2.51 -14.91 11.94
N MET A 133 1.29 -14.72 12.44
CA MET A 133 0.18 -15.62 12.19
C MET A 133 -0.41 -15.34 10.82
N LEU A 134 -0.22 -16.24 9.86
CA LEU A 134 -0.82 -16.17 8.53
C LEU A 134 -2.14 -16.92 8.54
N THR A 135 -3.23 -16.24 8.19
CA THR A 135 -4.59 -16.77 8.28
C THR A 135 -5.29 -16.63 6.93
N CYS A 136 -5.96 -17.70 6.50
CA CYS A 136 -6.88 -17.70 5.37
C CYS A 136 -8.29 -18.01 5.87
N LEU A 137 -9.23 -17.12 5.56
CA LEU A 137 -10.65 -17.29 5.86
C LEU A 137 -11.48 -17.26 4.60
N ASP A 138 -12.63 -17.95 4.63
CA ASP A 138 -13.68 -17.78 3.64
C ASP A 138 -14.28 -16.37 3.76
N LEU A 139 -14.28 -15.62 2.66
CA LEU A 139 -14.69 -14.22 2.63
C LEU A 139 -16.18 -14.02 2.97
N ALA A 140 -17.03 -14.97 2.60
CA ALA A 140 -18.47 -14.83 2.82
C ALA A 140 -18.88 -15.07 4.28
N THR A 141 -18.20 -16.02 4.94
CA THR A 141 -18.63 -16.54 6.25
C THR A 141 -17.66 -16.29 7.41
N GLY A 142 -16.41 -15.91 7.14
CA GLY A 142 -15.35 -15.81 8.14
C GLY A 142 -14.86 -17.16 8.67
N ARG A 143 -15.30 -18.28 8.09
CA ARG A 143 -14.85 -19.62 8.48
C ARG A 143 -13.38 -19.79 8.13
N LYS A 144 -12.61 -20.28 9.09
CA LYS A 144 -11.19 -20.58 8.90
C LYS A 144 -11.00 -21.68 7.86
N VAL A 145 -10.27 -21.38 6.77
CA VAL A 145 -9.81 -22.36 5.79
C VAL A 145 -8.52 -22.99 6.31
N TRP A 146 -7.52 -22.18 6.63
CA TRP A 146 -6.29 -22.60 7.29
C TRP A 146 -5.66 -21.45 8.08
N GLN A 147 -4.71 -21.78 8.95
CA GLN A 147 -3.96 -20.83 9.76
C GLN A 147 -2.60 -21.41 10.12
N ARG A 148 -1.54 -20.60 10.00
CA ARG A 148 -0.16 -21.02 10.29
C ARG A 148 0.61 -19.95 11.04
N ALA A 149 1.39 -20.36 12.03
CA ALA A 149 2.28 -19.50 12.79
C ALA A 149 3.65 -19.39 12.08
N ILE A 150 3.70 -18.73 10.92
CA ILE A 150 4.85 -18.69 10.00
C ILE A 150 6.13 -18.25 10.72
N ASN A 151 6.09 -17.17 11.51
CA ASN A 151 7.28 -16.68 12.19
C ASN A 151 7.80 -17.70 13.23
N LYS A 152 6.91 -18.36 13.95
CA LYS A 152 7.28 -19.42 14.91
C LYS A 152 7.86 -20.65 14.18
N GLU A 153 7.22 -21.10 13.12
CA GLU A 153 7.63 -22.27 12.33
C GLU A 153 9.00 -22.06 11.65
N LEU A 154 9.29 -20.85 11.24
CA LEU A 154 10.53 -20.47 10.57
C LEU A 154 11.58 -19.89 11.54
N ASN A 155 11.33 -19.90 12.84
CA ASN A 155 12.22 -19.33 13.87
C ASN A 155 12.59 -17.86 13.59
N VAL A 156 11.64 -17.07 13.10
CA VAL A 156 11.85 -15.65 12.77
C VAL A 156 12.03 -14.86 14.07
N PRO A 157 13.12 -14.09 14.22
CA PRO A 157 13.28 -13.18 15.34
C PRO A 157 12.22 -12.08 15.33
N GLN A 158 11.71 -11.69 16.50
CA GLN A 158 10.82 -10.54 16.57
C GLN A 158 11.58 -9.29 16.11
N ASN A 159 11.06 -8.63 15.07
CA ASN A 159 11.59 -7.37 14.57
C ASN A 159 11.09 -6.18 15.40
N PHE A 160 11.54 -4.95 15.11
CA PHE A 160 11.26 -3.73 15.88
C PHE A 160 9.76 -3.49 16.13
N PHE A 161 8.94 -3.65 15.08
CA PHE A 161 7.51 -3.32 15.08
C PHE A 161 6.62 -4.53 14.77
N GLY A 162 7.10 -5.76 14.99
CA GLY A 162 6.40 -6.98 14.58
C GLY A 162 6.32 -7.11 13.05
N VAL A 163 5.31 -7.82 12.57
CA VAL A 163 5.05 -7.93 11.13
C VAL A 163 4.32 -6.68 10.63
N GLY A 164 4.88 -6.06 9.60
CA GLY A 164 4.25 -4.91 8.91
C GLY A 164 4.01 -5.16 7.42
N VAL A 165 4.46 -6.31 6.90
CA VAL A 165 4.33 -6.67 5.48
C VAL A 165 2.99 -7.35 5.21
N PRO A 166 2.14 -6.80 4.34
CA PRO A 166 0.92 -7.48 3.90
C PRO A 166 1.23 -8.76 3.08
N PRO A 167 0.33 -9.75 3.10
CA PRO A 167 0.40 -10.87 2.17
C PRO A 167 0.19 -10.37 0.73
N VAL A 168 1.10 -10.72 -0.17
CA VAL A 168 0.99 -10.39 -1.60
C VAL A 168 0.63 -11.64 -2.38
N ILE A 169 -0.54 -11.60 -3.02
CA ILE A 169 -1.02 -12.72 -3.82
C ILE A 169 -0.44 -12.62 -5.23
N GLU A 170 0.26 -13.68 -5.63
CA GLU A 170 0.80 -13.85 -6.97
C GLU A 170 0.40 -15.23 -7.51
N LYS A 171 -0.59 -15.27 -8.40
CA LYS A 171 -1.21 -16.51 -8.90
C LYS A 171 -1.70 -17.40 -7.73
N ASP A 172 -1.08 -18.56 -7.55
CA ASP A 172 -1.45 -19.53 -6.50
C ASP A 172 -0.62 -19.40 -5.23
N LEU A 173 0.24 -18.38 -5.15
CA LEU A 173 1.16 -18.19 -4.04
C LEU A 173 0.88 -16.87 -3.28
N ILE A 174 1.17 -16.92 -2.00
CA ILE A 174 1.33 -15.76 -1.12
C ILE A 174 2.83 -15.53 -0.97
N LEU A 175 3.30 -14.35 -1.35
CA LEU A 175 4.69 -13.93 -1.22
C LEU A 175 4.88 -13.16 0.08
N LEU A 176 5.84 -13.55 0.90
CA LEU A 176 6.18 -12.91 2.18
C LEU A 176 7.68 -12.71 2.34
N ASN A 177 8.09 -11.70 3.12
CA ASN A 177 9.44 -11.55 3.64
C ASN A 177 9.43 -11.70 5.17
N PRO A 178 9.36 -12.94 5.69
CA PRO A 178 9.38 -13.17 7.14
C PRO A 178 10.75 -12.91 7.76
N GLY A 179 11.83 -13.10 7.00
CA GLY A 179 13.19 -12.85 7.49
C GLY A 179 13.73 -13.94 8.41
N GLY A 180 13.33 -15.19 8.20
CA GLY A 180 13.79 -16.33 8.98
C GLY A 180 15.18 -16.79 8.61
N PRO A 181 15.91 -17.46 9.52
CA PRO A 181 17.20 -18.06 9.26
C PRO A 181 17.10 -19.28 8.33
N GLY A 182 18.25 -19.76 7.87
CA GLY A 182 18.35 -20.99 7.06
C GLY A 182 17.67 -20.90 5.71
N GLY A 183 17.82 -19.76 5.02
CA GLY A 183 17.26 -19.56 3.68
C GLY A 183 15.76 -19.22 3.70
N ALA A 184 15.21 -18.81 4.83
CA ALA A 184 13.80 -18.41 4.96
C ALA A 184 13.63 -16.87 5.00
N GLY A 185 14.49 -16.13 4.34
CA GLY A 185 14.41 -14.68 4.21
C GLY A 185 13.14 -14.25 3.50
N ILE A 186 12.82 -14.91 2.38
CA ILE A 186 11.58 -14.78 1.63
C ILE A 186 10.93 -16.16 1.43
N VAL A 187 9.60 -16.20 1.36
CA VAL A 187 8.87 -17.45 1.19
C VAL A 187 7.68 -17.29 0.24
N GLY A 188 7.37 -18.38 -0.48
CA GLY A 188 6.13 -18.57 -1.21
C GLY A 188 5.27 -19.63 -0.52
N ILE A 189 4.04 -19.29 -0.23
CA ILE A 189 3.06 -20.16 0.45
C ILE A 189 1.91 -20.42 -0.52
N HIS A 190 1.49 -21.68 -0.70
CA HIS A 190 0.29 -22.00 -1.48
C HIS A 190 -0.95 -21.38 -0.83
N LYS A 191 -1.62 -20.48 -1.54
CA LYS A 191 -2.74 -19.68 -0.97
C LYS A 191 -3.92 -20.52 -0.52
N MET A 192 -4.19 -21.64 -1.19
CA MET A 192 -5.36 -22.50 -0.87
C MET A 192 -5.07 -23.49 0.26
N THR A 193 -3.83 -24.00 0.38
CA THR A 193 -3.49 -25.03 1.38
C THR A 193 -2.72 -24.49 2.58
N GLY A 194 -2.07 -23.32 2.42
CA GLY A 194 -1.14 -22.77 3.39
C GLY A 194 0.23 -23.47 3.40
N GLU A 195 0.49 -24.46 2.56
CA GLU A 195 1.77 -25.16 2.49
C GLU A 195 2.88 -24.28 1.92
N THR A 196 4.09 -24.45 2.44
CA THR A 196 5.26 -23.74 1.93
C THR A 196 5.69 -24.34 0.58
N ALA A 197 5.58 -23.56 -0.48
CA ALA A 197 6.04 -23.96 -1.81
C ALA A 197 7.57 -23.87 -1.93
N TRP A 198 8.14 -22.77 -1.42
CA TRP A 198 9.57 -22.54 -1.44
C TRP A 198 10.01 -21.55 -0.35
N LYS A 199 11.32 -21.59 -0.03
CA LYS A 199 12.03 -20.63 0.83
C LYS A 199 13.31 -20.22 0.12
N ALA A 200 13.70 -18.93 0.25
CA ALA A 200 14.93 -18.42 -0.35
C ALA A 200 15.46 -17.19 0.38
N GLY A 201 16.72 -16.85 0.10
CA GLY A 201 17.40 -15.67 0.62
C GLY A 201 17.80 -15.73 2.08
N ASP A 202 18.94 -15.11 2.39
CA ASP A 202 19.46 -14.92 3.75
C ASP A 202 19.35 -13.46 4.16
N CYS A 203 18.12 -12.94 4.22
CA CYS A 203 17.82 -11.57 4.61
C CYS A 203 16.87 -11.55 5.79
N SER A 204 17.00 -10.55 6.65
CA SER A 204 16.00 -10.27 7.68
C SER A 204 14.74 -9.63 7.07
N ALA A 205 13.65 -9.64 7.83
CA ALA A 205 12.43 -8.97 7.44
C ALA A 205 12.62 -7.45 7.32
N SER A 206 11.91 -6.86 6.37
CA SER A 206 11.66 -5.42 6.31
C SER A 206 10.19 -5.12 6.59
N TYR A 207 9.77 -3.88 6.40
CA TYR A 207 8.37 -3.45 6.48
C TYR A 207 7.82 -3.07 5.10
N SER A 208 8.63 -3.26 4.06
CA SER A 208 8.29 -2.99 2.67
C SER A 208 7.47 -4.13 2.08
N THR A 209 6.33 -3.80 1.50
CA THR A 209 5.50 -4.77 0.78
C THR A 209 6.19 -5.15 -0.54
N PRO A 210 6.36 -6.45 -0.85
CA PRO A 210 6.90 -6.86 -2.13
C PRO A 210 5.95 -6.51 -3.28
N VAL A 211 6.51 -6.38 -4.49
CA VAL A 211 5.74 -6.12 -5.72
C VAL A 211 6.00 -7.23 -6.72
N ALA A 212 4.92 -7.79 -7.27
CA ALA A 212 5.03 -8.74 -8.37
C ALA A 212 4.75 -8.03 -9.70
N ALA A 213 5.71 -8.02 -10.61
CA ALA A 213 5.64 -7.31 -11.88
C ALA A 213 6.18 -8.13 -13.05
N ALA A 214 5.72 -7.83 -14.27
CA ALA A 214 6.33 -8.33 -15.49
C ALA A 214 7.42 -7.36 -15.94
N ILE A 215 8.67 -7.84 -16.01
CA ILE A 215 9.83 -7.08 -16.45
C ILE A 215 10.48 -7.84 -17.61
N GLY A 216 10.60 -7.19 -18.77
CA GLY A 216 11.14 -7.85 -19.95
C GLY A 216 10.37 -9.12 -20.37
N GLY A 217 9.05 -9.13 -20.18
CA GLY A 217 8.21 -10.31 -20.46
C GLY A 217 8.28 -11.43 -19.41
N ARG A 218 9.14 -11.31 -18.38
CA ARG A 218 9.31 -12.29 -17.31
C ARG A 218 8.64 -11.80 -16.02
N ARG A 219 7.86 -12.66 -15.38
CA ARG A 219 7.28 -12.38 -14.07
C ARG A 219 8.35 -12.42 -12.98
N MET A 220 8.41 -11.39 -12.14
CA MET A 220 9.39 -11.25 -11.07
C MET A 220 8.72 -10.78 -9.79
N ALA A 221 9.21 -11.24 -8.65
CA ALA A 221 8.87 -10.76 -7.32
C ALA A 221 10.00 -9.86 -6.82
N ILE A 222 9.68 -8.62 -6.52
CA ILE A 222 10.61 -7.57 -6.12
C ILE A 222 10.42 -7.30 -4.63
N PHE A 223 11.42 -7.64 -3.82
CA PHE A 223 11.45 -7.44 -2.39
C PHE A 223 12.43 -6.32 -2.04
N PHE A 224 12.04 -5.43 -1.17
CA PHE A 224 12.95 -4.49 -0.53
C PHE A 224 13.19 -4.95 0.91
N THR A 225 14.13 -5.85 1.08
CA THR A 225 14.47 -6.50 2.35
C THR A 225 15.28 -5.59 3.26
N GLU A 226 15.61 -6.07 4.45
CA GLU A 226 16.51 -5.33 5.36
C GLU A 226 17.87 -5.05 4.71
N LYS A 227 18.39 -5.94 3.87
CA LYS A 227 19.70 -5.76 3.17
C LYS A 227 19.60 -4.84 1.94
N GLY A 228 18.43 -4.74 1.31
CA GLY A 228 18.24 -4.00 0.06
C GLY A 228 17.29 -4.71 -0.90
N LEU A 229 17.48 -4.48 -2.19
CA LEU A 229 16.70 -5.14 -3.24
C LEU A 229 17.05 -6.63 -3.32
N LEU A 230 16.02 -7.45 -3.41
CA LEU A 230 16.10 -8.85 -3.79
C LEU A 230 15.02 -9.11 -4.84
N VAL A 231 15.41 -9.58 -6.01
CA VAL A 231 14.51 -9.97 -7.10
C VAL A 231 14.52 -11.47 -7.24
N ALA A 232 13.36 -12.10 -7.24
CA ALA A 232 13.21 -13.55 -7.35
C ALA A 232 12.19 -13.96 -8.41
N ALA A 233 12.30 -15.19 -8.90
CA ALA A 233 11.25 -15.85 -9.67
C ALA A 233 10.11 -16.23 -8.71
N PRO A 234 8.89 -15.71 -8.88
CA PRO A 234 7.83 -15.90 -7.90
C PRO A 234 7.39 -17.37 -7.75
N GLU A 235 7.49 -18.17 -8.80
CA GLU A 235 7.05 -19.56 -8.80
C GLU A 235 8.01 -20.50 -8.01
N THR A 236 9.30 -20.16 -7.94
CA THR A 236 10.33 -21.07 -7.39
C THR A 236 11.14 -20.46 -6.25
N GLY A 237 11.02 -19.16 -6.03
CA GLY A 237 11.88 -18.43 -5.09
C GLY A 237 13.32 -18.26 -5.57
N LYS A 238 13.68 -18.70 -6.80
CA LYS A 238 15.04 -18.54 -7.32
C LYS A 238 15.42 -17.07 -7.31
N VAL A 239 16.42 -16.71 -6.49
CA VAL A 239 16.98 -15.35 -6.46
C VAL A 239 17.66 -15.08 -7.80
N LEU A 240 17.29 -13.99 -8.43
CA LEU A 240 17.79 -13.56 -9.73
C LEU A 240 18.81 -12.44 -9.60
N TYR A 241 18.49 -11.44 -8.75
CA TYR A 241 19.33 -10.28 -8.52
C TYR A 241 19.25 -9.84 -7.07
N GLU A 242 20.35 -9.30 -6.55
CA GLU A 242 20.43 -8.62 -5.27
C GLU A 242 21.20 -7.31 -5.43
N PHE A 243 20.80 -6.29 -4.68
CA PHE A 243 21.49 -5.01 -4.64
C PHE A 243 21.44 -4.42 -3.23
N PRO A 244 22.60 -4.14 -2.59
CA PRO A 244 22.65 -3.60 -1.25
C PRO A 244 22.18 -2.15 -1.22
N PHE A 245 21.10 -1.89 -0.47
CA PHE A 245 20.53 -0.57 -0.32
C PHE A 245 19.88 -0.42 1.06
N ARG A 246 20.67 0.00 2.03
CA ARG A 246 20.22 0.22 3.41
C ARG A 246 21.07 1.29 4.10
N SER A 247 20.58 1.76 5.25
CA SER A 247 21.33 2.62 6.14
C SER A 247 22.48 1.86 6.84
N VAL A 248 23.53 2.58 7.15
CA VAL A 248 24.59 2.10 8.05
C VAL A 248 24.14 2.07 9.52
N LEU A 249 23.04 2.75 9.84
CA LEU A 249 22.47 2.75 11.18
C LEU A 249 21.82 1.39 11.47
N ARG A 250 22.20 0.78 12.58
CA ARG A 250 21.71 -0.55 12.98
C ARG A 250 20.19 -0.58 13.15
N GLU A 251 19.63 0.48 13.76
CA GLU A 251 18.19 0.61 14.01
C GLU A 251 17.49 1.38 12.88
N SER A 252 17.75 0.98 11.64
CA SER A 252 17.06 1.49 10.45
C SER A 252 16.11 0.46 9.88
N VAL A 253 15.07 0.93 9.21
CA VAL A 253 14.10 0.06 8.53
C VAL A 253 13.92 0.50 7.08
N ASN A 254 13.72 -0.46 6.19
CA ASN A 254 13.22 -0.26 4.85
C ASN A 254 11.71 -0.55 4.89
N ALA A 255 10.87 0.44 4.58
CA ALA A 255 9.42 0.29 4.76
C ALA A 255 8.57 0.78 3.58
N ALA A 256 9.04 1.74 2.80
CA ALA A 256 8.39 2.09 1.54
C ALA A 256 8.53 0.93 0.54
N SER A 257 7.45 0.59 -0.17
CA SER A 257 7.48 -0.47 -1.17
C SER A 257 8.25 -0.04 -2.42
N PRO A 258 8.83 -0.98 -3.18
CA PRO A 258 9.41 -0.68 -4.49
C PRO A 258 8.39 -0.05 -5.42
N VAL A 259 8.77 0.97 -6.17
CA VAL A 259 7.97 1.49 -7.30
C VAL A 259 8.52 0.88 -8.58
N VAL A 260 7.71 0.10 -9.27
CA VAL A 260 8.12 -0.64 -10.47
C VAL A 260 7.35 -0.14 -11.67
N VAL A 261 8.08 0.30 -12.69
CA VAL A 261 7.50 0.74 -13.98
C VAL A 261 8.36 0.19 -15.10
N ASP A 262 7.76 -0.58 -15.98
CA ASP A 262 8.43 -1.28 -17.07
C ASP A 262 9.60 -2.15 -16.54
N ASP A 263 10.84 -1.77 -16.89
CA ASP A 263 12.07 -2.45 -16.46
C ASP A 263 12.81 -1.72 -15.33
N VAL A 264 12.21 -0.66 -14.76
CA VAL A 264 12.86 0.17 -13.74
C VAL A 264 12.23 -0.03 -12.37
N VAL A 265 13.05 -0.27 -11.36
CA VAL A 265 12.71 -0.37 -9.95
C VAL A 265 13.28 0.83 -9.21
N VAL A 266 12.44 1.63 -8.57
CA VAL A 266 12.88 2.70 -7.67
C VAL A 266 12.68 2.28 -6.23
N LEU A 267 13.74 2.42 -5.44
CA LEU A 267 13.74 2.25 -3.99
C LEU A 267 14.00 3.60 -3.31
N SER A 268 13.35 3.81 -2.18
CA SER A 268 13.61 4.96 -1.33
C SER A 268 13.56 4.57 0.15
N ALA A 269 14.50 5.05 0.92
CA ALA A 269 14.56 4.83 2.36
C ALA A 269 15.03 6.09 3.09
N ALA A 270 14.49 6.30 4.29
CA ALA A 270 14.95 7.30 5.23
C ALA A 270 16.34 6.96 5.80
N TYR A 271 16.71 7.52 6.93
CA TYR A 271 17.96 7.24 7.63
C TYR A 271 19.23 7.55 6.82
N ASN A 272 19.20 8.64 6.03
CA ASN A 272 20.30 9.12 5.16
C ASN A 272 20.67 8.13 4.02
N VAL A 273 19.74 7.27 3.63
CA VAL A 273 19.92 6.34 2.48
C VAL A 273 19.59 7.05 1.16
N GLY A 274 18.43 7.70 1.09
CA GLY A 274 17.95 8.38 -0.11
C GLY A 274 17.17 7.48 -1.03
N SER A 275 17.35 7.66 -2.33
CA SER A 275 16.67 6.91 -3.37
C SER A 275 17.58 6.47 -4.50
N ILE A 276 17.19 5.42 -5.21
CA ILE A 276 17.91 4.83 -6.32
C ILE A 276 16.93 4.31 -7.37
N ALA A 277 17.25 4.48 -8.64
CA ALA A 277 16.58 3.80 -9.75
C ALA A 277 17.50 2.76 -10.36
N LEU A 278 17.02 1.54 -10.44
CA LEU A 278 17.73 0.39 -11.00
C LEU A 278 16.94 -0.15 -12.20
N ARG A 279 17.60 -0.25 -13.34
CA ARG A 279 17.05 -0.97 -14.48
C ARG A 279 17.39 -2.46 -14.37
N VAL A 280 16.38 -3.31 -14.49
CA VAL A 280 16.54 -4.77 -14.48
C VAL A 280 16.79 -5.24 -15.90
N LYS A 281 17.98 -5.79 -16.16
CA LYS A 281 18.39 -6.37 -17.44
C LYS A 281 18.59 -7.88 -17.31
N PRO A 282 18.60 -8.64 -18.40
CA PRO A 282 18.90 -10.08 -18.34
C PRO A 282 20.26 -10.40 -17.70
N GLU A 283 21.24 -9.55 -17.91
CA GLU A 283 22.61 -9.69 -17.40
C GLU A 283 22.86 -9.10 -16.01
N GLY A 284 21.88 -8.36 -15.43
CA GLY A 284 22.05 -7.76 -14.12
C GLY A 284 21.26 -6.47 -13.90
N LEU A 285 21.69 -5.69 -12.92
CA LEU A 285 21.07 -4.43 -12.52
C LEU A 285 21.95 -3.26 -12.98
N GLU A 286 21.37 -2.30 -13.68
CA GLU A 286 22.01 -1.04 -14.06
C GLU A 286 21.50 0.10 -13.18
N CYS A 287 22.39 0.83 -12.52
CA CYS A 287 22.02 2.04 -11.78
C CYS A 287 21.82 3.20 -12.76
N LEU A 288 20.57 3.69 -12.86
CA LEU A 288 20.25 4.85 -13.69
C LEU A 288 20.58 6.15 -12.98
N TRP A 289 20.18 6.26 -11.74
CA TRP A 289 20.51 7.37 -10.85
C TRP A 289 20.44 6.95 -9.38
N ARG A 290 21.18 7.65 -8.54
CA ARG A 290 21.15 7.50 -7.09
C ARG A 290 21.37 8.85 -6.44
N ASP A 291 20.56 9.19 -5.44
CA ASP A 291 20.70 10.41 -4.68
C ASP A 291 20.32 10.22 -3.21
N LYS A 292 21.10 10.80 -2.30
CA LYS A 292 20.89 10.67 -0.85
C LYS A 292 19.88 11.66 -0.28
N LYS A 293 19.54 12.74 -1.02
CA LYS A 293 18.78 13.87 -0.49
C LYS A 293 17.44 14.09 -1.19
N ASN A 294 17.29 13.61 -2.43
CA ASN A 294 16.14 13.94 -3.26
C ASN A 294 14.85 13.29 -2.74
N LEU A 295 14.90 12.04 -2.30
CA LEU A 295 13.76 11.36 -1.69
C LEU A 295 14.25 10.41 -0.59
N GLN A 296 13.71 10.58 0.61
CA GLN A 296 13.96 9.74 1.78
C GLN A 296 12.63 9.29 2.37
N SER A 297 11.94 8.38 1.69
CA SER A 297 10.66 7.86 2.15
C SER A 297 10.84 7.04 3.43
N HIS A 298 10.01 7.28 4.45
CA HIS A 298 10.07 6.50 5.68
C HIS A 298 9.26 5.21 5.52
N TRP A 299 7.93 5.29 5.28
CA TRP A 299 7.08 4.11 4.98
C TRP A 299 6.10 4.34 3.83
N ALA A 300 5.78 5.58 3.51
CA ALA A 300 4.84 5.86 2.42
C ALA A 300 5.48 5.53 1.07
N THR A 301 4.79 4.70 0.30
CA THR A 301 5.22 4.32 -1.04
C THR A 301 4.94 5.45 -2.03
N GLY A 302 5.90 5.75 -2.89
CA GLY A 302 5.73 6.73 -3.95
C GLY A 302 4.82 6.22 -5.08
N ILE A 303 4.24 7.16 -5.83
CA ILE A 303 3.40 6.88 -7.00
C ILE A 303 4.06 7.45 -8.24
N HIS A 304 4.28 6.60 -9.24
CA HIS A 304 4.70 7.06 -10.57
C HIS A 304 3.47 7.46 -11.39
N HIS A 305 3.57 8.61 -12.04
CA HIS A 305 2.56 9.08 -12.99
C HIS A 305 3.20 9.94 -14.07
N GLU A 306 2.97 9.59 -15.35
CA GLU A 306 3.39 10.35 -16.53
C GLU A 306 4.85 10.84 -16.52
N GLY A 307 5.78 9.94 -16.15
CA GLY A 307 7.23 10.26 -16.14
C GLY A 307 7.72 10.99 -14.88
N PHE A 308 6.89 11.07 -13.84
CA PHE A 308 7.24 11.68 -12.56
C PHE A 308 6.98 10.72 -11.40
N LEU A 309 7.82 10.80 -10.38
CA LEU A 309 7.64 10.09 -9.11
C LEU A 309 7.19 11.09 -8.05
N TYR A 310 6.05 10.83 -7.46
CA TYR A 310 5.53 11.57 -6.31
C TYR A 310 5.73 10.75 -5.05
N GLY A 311 6.37 11.31 -4.05
CA GLY A 311 6.70 10.58 -2.83
C GLY A 311 6.79 11.50 -1.62
N THR A 312 6.93 10.91 -0.43
CA THR A 312 7.14 11.64 0.81
C THR A 312 8.61 11.61 1.19
N HIS A 313 9.13 12.73 1.61
CA HIS A 313 10.49 12.90 2.07
C HIS A 313 10.50 13.29 3.54
N GLY A 314 11.47 12.78 4.29
CA GLY A 314 11.66 13.09 5.71
C GLY A 314 11.20 11.98 6.64
N ARG A 315 11.99 11.79 7.72
CA ARG A 315 11.72 10.78 8.74
C ARG A 315 10.83 11.30 9.87
N HIS A 316 11.03 12.56 10.24
CA HIS A 316 10.32 13.20 11.34
C HIS A 316 9.20 14.08 10.83
N GLU A 317 8.16 14.20 11.62
CA GLU A 317 6.94 14.92 11.27
C GLU A 317 7.21 16.36 10.80
N GLN A 318 8.10 17.07 11.52
CA GLN A 318 8.40 18.49 11.26
C GLN A 318 9.18 18.72 9.96
N GLU A 319 9.90 17.70 9.48
CA GLU A 319 10.70 17.76 8.24
C GLU A 319 9.96 17.17 7.05
N ALA A 320 8.87 16.44 7.31
CA ALA A 320 8.19 15.69 6.27
C ALA A 320 7.49 16.62 5.27
N GLU A 321 7.68 16.31 3.98
CA GLU A 321 7.10 17.01 2.85
C GLU A 321 6.84 16.07 1.68
N MET A 322 5.91 16.41 0.82
CA MET A 322 5.71 15.71 -0.45
C MET A 322 6.66 16.28 -1.50
N ARG A 323 7.19 15.43 -2.36
CA ARG A 323 8.07 15.80 -3.48
C ARG A 323 7.61 15.19 -4.78
N CYS A 324 7.83 15.92 -5.86
CA CYS A 324 7.78 15.43 -7.23
C CYS A 324 9.21 15.33 -7.76
N LEU A 325 9.56 14.18 -8.33
CA LEU A 325 10.86 13.95 -8.96
C LEU A 325 10.66 13.59 -10.42
N ASP A 326 11.59 14.01 -11.26
CA ASP A 326 11.70 13.49 -12.61
C ASP A 326 12.11 12.00 -12.56
N TRP A 327 11.33 11.12 -13.18
CA TRP A 327 11.54 9.68 -13.14
C TRP A 327 12.88 9.23 -13.72
N LYS A 328 13.33 9.89 -14.80
CA LYS A 328 14.54 9.49 -15.53
C LYS A 328 15.82 9.90 -14.83
N THR A 329 15.78 11.03 -14.11
CA THR A 329 16.99 11.66 -13.54
C THR A 329 17.01 11.65 -12.01
N GLY A 330 15.88 11.42 -11.33
CA GLY A 330 15.74 11.55 -9.89
C GLY A 330 15.78 13.01 -9.40
N ALA A 331 15.82 13.99 -10.29
CA ALA A 331 15.88 15.42 -9.92
C ALA A 331 14.54 15.87 -9.32
N VAL A 332 14.61 16.64 -8.22
CA VAL A 332 13.43 17.23 -7.59
C VAL A 332 12.86 18.34 -8.45
N ARG A 333 11.61 18.25 -8.83
CA ARG A 333 10.84 19.25 -9.55
C ARG A 333 10.26 20.29 -8.60
N TRP A 334 9.68 19.79 -7.50
CA TRP A 334 9.16 20.62 -6.43
C TRP A 334 9.10 19.85 -5.09
N ALA A 335 9.05 20.61 -4.00
CA ALA A 335 8.71 20.15 -2.66
C ALA A 335 7.49 20.92 -2.17
N SER A 336 6.59 20.25 -1.44
CA SER A 336 5.41 20.87 -0.85
C SER A 336 5.79 21.75 0.35
N PRO A 337 4.94 22.70 0.74
CA PRO A 337 5.00 23.25 2.09
C PRO A 337 4.89 22.13 3.13
N ARG A 338 5.56 22.30 4.25
CA ARG A 338 5.43 21.41 5.41
C ARG A 338 4.10 21.65 6.12
N GLY A 339 3.70 20.74 7.00
CA GLY A 339 2.50 20.91 7.84
C GLY A 339 1.48 19.79 7.76
N LEU A 340 1.61 18.84 6.82
CA LEU A 340 0.84 17.59 6.83
C LEU A 340 1.52 16.48 7.63
N GLY A 341 2.78 16.68 8.04
CA GLY A 341 3.59 15.63 8.65
C GLY A 341 3.94 14.54 7.64
N ARG A 342 4.14 13.33 8.15
CA ARG A 342 4.38 12.14 7.31
C ARG A 342 3.06 11.71 6.69
N ILE A 343 2.90 11.94 5.38
CA ILE A 343 1.67 11.64 4.67
C ILE A 343 1.73 10.26 4.02
N THR A 344 0.56 9.63 3.92
CA THR A 344 0.29 8.50 3.03
C THR A 344 -0.77 8.92 2.02
N PHE A 345 -0.72 8.42 0.80
CA PHE A 345 -1.62 8.89 -0.24
C PHE A 345 -1.89 7.83 -1.31
N ILE A 346 -2.99 8.01 -2.00
CA ILE A 346 -3.37 7.27 -3.20
C ILE A 346 -3.69 8.27 -4.30
N MET A 347 -3.73 7.83 -5.54
CA MET A 347 -4.08 8.67 -6.69
C MET A 347 -5.35 8.17 -7.37
N ALA A 348 -6.28 9.08 -7.63
CA ALA A 348 -7.50 8.85 -8.39
C ALA A 348 -7.88 10.10 -9.19
N GLN A 349 -8.37 9.94 -10.41
CA GLN A 349 -8.93 11.02 -11.25
C GLN A 349 -8.04 12.28 -11.25
N GLY A 350 -6.70 12.10 -11.44
CA GLY A 350 -5.73 13.19 -11.53
C GLY A 350 -5.50 13.96 -10.22
N HIS A 351 -5.85 13.38 -9.07
CA HIS A 351 -5.63 13.95 -7.75
C HIS A 351 -5.02 12.92 -6.80
N PHE A 352 -4.22 13.40 -5.83
CA PHE A 352 -3.84 12.63 -4.67
C PHE A 352 -4.85 12.89 -3.55
N LEU A 353 -5.35 11.79 -2.98
CA LEU A 353 -6.10 11.74 -1.74
C LEU A 353 -5.07 11.42 -0.65
N ALA A 354 -4.67 12.43 0.10
CA ALA A 354 -3.54 12.32 1.02
C ALA A 354 -4.00 12.43 2.47
N MET A 355 -3.56 11.47 3.29
CA MET A 355 -3.80 11.45 4.73
C MET A 355 -2.56 11.94 5.46
N GLY A 356 -2.67 13.08 6.12
CA GLY A 356 -1.65 13.61 6.99
C GLY A 356 -1.61 12.86 8.32
N GLU A 357 -0.44 12.77 8.93
CA GLU A 357 -0.20 12.01 10.16
C GLU A 357 -1.12 12.42 11.33
N ARG A 358 -1.49 13.70 11.40
CA ARG A 358 -2.36 14.23 12.47
C ARG A 358 -3.85 14.09 12.19
N GLY A 359 -4.23 13.55 11.02
CA GLY A 359 -5.63 13.33 10.66
C GLY A 359 -6.20 14.34 9.67
N ASP A 360 -5.34 15.15 9.04
CA ASP A 360 -5.74 16.04 7.95
C ASP A 360 -5.87 15.25 6.65
N LEU A 361 -7.02 15.30 6.03
CA LEU A 361 -7.25 14.80 4.67
C LEU A 361 -7.03 15.94 3.68
N ALA A 362 -6.13 15.75 2.73
CA ALA A 362 -5.81 16.74 1.71
C ALA A 362 -6.13 16.22 0.31
N LEU A 363 -6.74 17.07 -0.52
CA LEU A 363 -6.93 16.89 -1.95
C LEU A 363 -5.86 17.69 -2.68
N ILE A 364 -4.98 17.00 -3.40
CA ILE A 364 -3.83 17.61 -4.08
C ILE A 364 -3.93 17.26 -5.57
N LYS A 365 -4.03 18.27 -6.43
CA LYS A 365 -4.03 18.05 -7.89
C LYS A 365 -2.67 17.53 -8.34
N VAL A 366 -2.65 16.47 -9.14
CA VAL A 366 -1.44 15.97 -9.79
C VAL A 366 -0.91 17.03 -10.73
N ASN A 367 0.31 17.49 -10.52
CA ASN A 367 0.96 18.50 -11.35
C ASN A 367 2.48 18.34 -11.22
N PRO A 368 3.23 18.15 -12.33
CA PRO A 368 4.68 17.96 -12.26
C PRO A 368 5.47 19.24 -12.04
N ASP A 369 4.87 20.43 -12.28
CA ASP A 369 5.58 21.70 -12.25
C ASP A 369 5.51 22.40 -10.89
N ARG A 370 4.47 22.13 -10.10
CA ARG A 370 4.27 22.73 -8.77
C ARG A 370 3.31 21.93 -7.90
N TYR A 371 3.44 22.08 -6.60
CA TYR A 371 2.45 21.59 -5.62
C TYR A 371 1.14 22.39 -5.71
N VAL A 372 0.01 21.71 -5.81
CA VAL A 372 -1.32 22.33 -5.93
C VAL A 372 -2.29 21.66 -4.96
N GLU A 373 -2.35 22.16 -3.74
CA GLU A 373 -3.36 21.73 -2.77
C GLU A 373 -4.70 22.41 -3.07
N LYS A 374 -5.74 21.63 -3.25
CA LYS A 374 -7.09 22.10 -3.55
C LYS A 374 -7.91 22.30 -2.27
N LYS A 375 -7.73 21.39 -1.32
CA LYS A 375 -8.49 21.39 -0.06
C LYS A 375 -7.71 20.64 1.01
N ARG A 376 -7.85 21.05 2.26
CA ARG A 376 -7.39 20.34 3.45
C ARG A 376 -8.43 20.45 4.55
N VAL A 377 -8.78 19.31 5.17
CA VAL A 377 -9.79 19.24 6.24
C VAL A 377 -9.34 18.24 7.30
N ARG A 378 -9.47 18.60 8.57
CA ARG A 378 -9.24 17.67 9.68
C ARG A 378 -10.43 16.70 9.77
N MET A 379 -10.16 15.40 9.51
CA MET A 379 -11.17 14.35 9.53
C MET A 379 -11.06 13.43 10.75
N LEU A 380 -9.86 13.25 11.27
CA LEU A 380 -9.53 12.36 12.38
C LEU A 380 -8.53 13.03 13.33
N ASP A 381 -8.39 12.49 14.52
CA ASP A 381 -7.24 12.75 15.37
C ASP A 381 -6.11 11.77 15.01
N GLY A 382 -4.85 12.19 15.12
CA GLY A 382 -3.71 11.32 14.83
C GLY A 382 -3.42 10.28 15.93
N PRO A 383 -2.51 9.32 15.66
CA PRO A 383 -1.77 9.17 14.42
C PRO A 383 -2.55 8.42 13.32
N CYS A 384 -2.42 8.90 12.08
CA CYS A 384 -2.99 8.29 10.88
C CYS A 384 -1.85 7.86 9.96
N TRP A 385 -1.46 6.59 9.99
CA TRP A 385 -0.30 6.07 9.24
C TRP A 385 -0.65 5.18 8.07
N GLY A 386 -1.87 4.65 8.04
CA GLY A 386 -2.37 3.89 6.89
C GLY A 386 -2.80 4.78 5.73
N PRO A 387 -2.54 4.40 4.47
CA PRO A 387 -3.05 5.13 3.32
C PRO A 387 -4.59 5.07 3.25
N PRO A 388 -5.23 6.07 2.64
CA PRO A 388 -6.62 5.97 2.26
C PRO A 388 -6.88 4.76 1.37
N VAL A 389 -8.10 4.24 1.43
CA VAL A 389 -8.60 3.17 0.57
C VAL A 389 -9.79 3.74 -0.20
N LEU A 390 -9.80 3.56 -1.51
CA LEU A 390 -10.89 4.01 -2.37
C LEU A 390 -11.50 2.82 -3.09
N ALA A 391 -12.78 2.56 -2.85
CA ALA A 391 -13.48 1.48 -3.52
C ALA A 391 -14.95 1.87 -3.77
N ASN A 392 -15.36 1.76 -5.04
CA ASN A 392 -16.74 1.96 -5.47
C ASN A 392 -17.29 3.37 -5.09
N GLY A 393 -16.44 4.40 -5.22
CA GLY A 393 -16.75 5.79 -4.89
C GLY A 393 -16.78 6.10 -3.41
N LEU A 394 -16.46 5.14 -2.54
CA LEU A 394 -16.35 5.31 -1.09
C LEU A 394 -14.88 5.32 -0.68
N MET A 395 -14.51 6.31 0.11
CA MET A 395 -13.16 6.42 0.67
C MET A 395 -13.16 6.03 2.15
N TYR A 396 -12.23 5.15 2.51
CA TYR A 396 -12.05 4.69 3.89
C TYR A 396 -10.72 5.22 4.42
N ILE A 397 -10.78 5.90 5.56
CA ILE A 397 -9.60 6.43 6.27
C ILE A 397 -9.67 6.03 7.73
N ARG A 398 -8.52 5.83 8.35
CA ARG A 398 -8.48 5.48 9.77
C ARG A 398 -7.34 6.13 10.53
N ASN A 399 -7.57 6.29 11.83
CA ASN A 399 -6.51 6.38 12.82
C ASN A 399 -6.34 5.02 13.54
N GLU A 400 -5.72 5.00 14.70
CA GLU A 400 -5.49 3.76 15.46
C GLU A 400 -6.76 3.00 15.81
N THR A 401 -7.88 3.69 16.08
CA THR A 401 -9.09 3.08 16.66
C THR A 401 -10.40 3.45 15.98
N VAL A 402 -10.39 4.37 15.02
CA VAL A 402 -11.59 4.82 14.31
C VAL A 402 -11.40 4.63 12.81
N LEU A 403 -12.40 4.05 12.17
CA LEU A 403 -12.51 3.92 10.72
C LEU A 403 -13.69 4.78 10.25
N LEU A 404 -13.45 5.66 9.28
CA LEU A 404 -14.47 6.48 8.63
C LEU A 404 -14.70 5.99 7.20
N CYS A 405 -15.96 6.03 6.77
CA CYS A 405 -16.35 5.91 5.37
C CYS A 405 -16.87 7.27 4.89
N LEU A 406 -16.28 7.77 3.82
CA LEU A 406 -16.59 9.06 3.22
C LEU A 406 -17.13 8.86 1.81
N ASP A 407 -18.11 9.65 1.40
CA ASP A 407 -18.74 9.57 0.08
C ASP A 407 -17.99 10.45 -0.92
N LEU A 408 -17.47 9.84 -1.97
CA LEU A 408 -16.88 10.54 -3.12
C LEU A 408 -17.70 10.32 -4.41
N ARG A 409 -18.91 9.80 -4.32
CA ARG A 409 -19.79 9.63 -5.48
C ARG A 409 -20.37 10.98 -5.89
N ALA A 410 -20.32 11.28 -7.21
CA ALA A 410 -20.87 12.50 -7.79
C ALA A 410 -22.41 12.41 -7.99
#